data_9589114c009f4213b0440fa27be3a82e
#
_entry.id   9589114c009f4213b0440fa27be3a82e
#
_cell.length_a   1.000
_cell.length_b   1.000
_cell.length_c   1.000
_cell.angle_alpha   90.00
_cell.angle_beta   90.00
_cell.angle_gamma   90.00
#
_symmetry.space_group_name_H-M   'P 1'
#
loop_
_entity.id
_entity.type
_entity.pdbx_description
1 polymer ?
#
loop_
_entity_poly.entity_id
_entity_poly.type
_entity_poly.pdbx_seq_one_letter_code
_entity_poly.pdbx_strand_id
1 'polypeptide(L)'
;NPAYPGQSVMENASKFDIKEIEKEFRAQIELALKNIPQITHISGHMMSTGYSPEVNALVQKLSKEYNLPSVDRFDAFEQYDFEYVGYDGPKATAEEKLASFIKMLDKLEEGKRYIFVDHPAYNDSEMQTVMHVGYEDVAVDRQGVTDLLKNPEVKKAIRKRGIKLIDINTLTKSLPRGEASAKMRKAAEKYLAAVEKAGQDLHSIMILKDGHVIFEKRMREGKADTP
;
A
#
# COMPACT_ATOMS: atom_id res chain seq x y z
N ASN A 1 0.03 -10.58 25.83
CA ASN A 1 -0.80 -10.27 26.99
C ASN A 1 -0.44 -11.22 28.12
N PRO A 2 0.02 -10.75 29.30
CA PRO A 2 0.38 -11.62 30.43
C PRO A 2 -0.74 -12.53 30.91
N ALA A 3 -1.99 -12.14 30.69
CA ALA A 3 -3.18 -12.92 31.05
C ALA A 3 -3.45 -14.13 30.12
N TYR A 4 -2.80 -14.15 28.93
CA TYR A 4 -3.00 -15.20 27.92
C TYR A 4 -1.67 -15.58 27.27
N PRO A 5 -0.68 -16.09 28.03
CA PRO A 5 0.61 -16.49 27.47
C PRO A 5 0.42 -17.64 26.48
N GLY A 6 0.89 -17.46 25.27
CA GLY A 6 0.87 -18.49 24.22
C GLY A 6 -0.44 -18.63 23.44
N GLN A 7 -1.44 -17.77 23.67
CA GLN A 7 -2.66 -17.75 22.84
C GLN A 7 -2.70 -16.52 21.96
N SER A 8 -2.78 -16.72 20.65
CA SER A 8 -3.11 -15.67 19.71
C SER A 8 -4.56 -15.21 19.92
N VAL A 9 -4.84 -13.90 19.81
CA VAL A 9 -6.21 -13.38 19.74
C VAL A 9 -6.98 -14.06 18.62
N MET A 10 -6.28 -14.45 17.55
CA MET A 10 -6.81 -15.14 16.38
C MET A 10 -7.33 -16.57 16.67
N GLU A 11 -6.77 -17.26 17.63
CA GLU A 11 -7.22 -18.61 18.02
C GLU A 11 -8.61 -18.62 18.66
N ASN A 12 -9.04 -17.47 19.13
CA ASN A 12 -10.38 -17.27 19.71
C ASN A 12 -11.37 -16.55 18.78
N ALA A 13 -10.99 -16.37 17.50
CA ALA A 13 -11.79 -15.64 16.51
C ALA A 13 -13.25 -16.17 16.36
N SER A 14 -13.46 -17.48 16.53
CA SER A 14 -14.80 -18.10 16.49
C SER A 14 -15.73 -17.69 17.63
N LYS A 15 -15.22 -16.99 18.63
CA LYS A 15 -16.01 -16.52 19.79
C LYS A 15 -16.51 -15.08 19.65
N PHE A 16 -16.14 -14.38 18.58
CA PHE A 16 -16.52 -12.99 18.37
C PHE A 16 -17.84 -12.89 17.60
N ASP A 17 -18.72 -12.01 18.06
CA ASP A 17 -19.93 -11.64 17.34
C ASP A 17 -19.58 -10.65 16.23
N ILE A 18 -19.89 -11.00 14.99
CA ILE A 18 -19.63 -10.13 13.83
C ILE A 18 -20.33 -8.77 13.92
N LYS A 19 -21.48 -8.70 14.63
CA LYS A 19 -22.19 -7.45 14.85
C LYS A 19 -21.44 -6.51 15.80
N GLU A 20 -20.78 -7.07 16.81
CA GLU A 20 -19.92 -6.27 17.70
C GLU A 20 -18.67 -5.78 16.95
N ILE A 21 -18.09 -6.60 16.07
CA ILE A 21 -16.98 -6.18 15.22
C ILE A 21 -17.43 -5.07 14.26
N GLU A 22 -18.60 -5.19 13.64
CA GLU A 22 -19.15 -4.16 12.77
C GLU A 22 -19.34 -2.83 13.51
N LYS A 23 -19.89 -2.88 14.71
CA LYS A 23 -20.11 -1.71 15.55
C LYS A 23 -18.80 -1.00 15.89
N GLU A 24 -17.78 -1.77 16.26
CA GLU A 24 -16.45 -1.24 16.58
C GLU A 24 -15.77 -0.62 15.34
N PHE A 25 -15.78 -1.32 14.21
CA PHE A 25 -15.17 -0.80 12.98
C PHE A 25 -15.86 0.48 12.51
N ARG A 26 -17.18 0.56 12.59
CA ARG A 26 -17.92 1.79 12.29
C ARG A 26 -17.51 2.93 13.20
N ALA A 27 -17.46 2.68 14.49
CA ALA A 27 -17.08 3.69 15.48
C ALA A 27 -15.66 4.24 15.21
N GLN A 28 -14.72 3.38 14.87
CA GLN A 28 -13.36 3.78 14.52
C GLN A 28 -13.32 4.61 13.24
N ILE A 29 -14.00 4.18 12.18
CA ILE A 29 -14.06 4.91 10.90
C ILE A 29 -14.72 6.28 11.08
N GLU A 30 -15.85 6.35 11.77
CA GLU A 30 -16.59 7.59 12.00
C GLU A 30 -15.82 8.56 12.89
N LEU A 31 -15.16 8.05 13.94
CA LEU A 31 -14.28 8.88 14.78
C LEU A 31 -13.10 9.43 13.98
N ALA A 32 -12.51 8.61 13.13
CA ALA A 32 -11.42 9.00 12.27
C ALA A 32 -11.87 10.06 11.24
N LEU A 33 -12.96 9.86 10.54
CA LEU A 33 -13.53 10.84 9.60
C LEU A 33 -13.87 12.18 10.27
N LYS A 34 -14.36 12.13 11.51
CA LYS A 34 -14.68 13.35 12.28
C LYS A 34 -13.44 14.18 12.60
N ASN A 35 -12.31 13.54 12.92
CA ASN A 35 -11.11 14.22 13.41
C ASN A 35 -10.02 14.39 12.33
N ILE A 36 -10.05 13.59 11.27
CA ILE A 36 -9.05 13.57 10.20
C ILE A 36 -9.78 13.60 8.85
N PRO A 37 -10.26 14.78 8.41
CA PRO A 37 -11.10 14.88 7.19
C PRO A 37 -10.39 14.48 5.89
N GLN A 38 -9.06 14.38 5.90
CA GLN A 38 -8.24 13.97 4.76
C GLN A 38 -8.02 12.45 4.64
N ILE A 39 -8.75 11.60 5.38
CA ILE A 39 -8.66 10.14 5.26
C ILE A 39 -8.99 9.72 3.83
N THR A 40 -8.17 8.85 3.28
CA THR A 40 -8.29 8.35 1.90
C THR A 40 -8.51 6.85 1.80
N HIS A 41 -8.27 6.11 2.87
CA HIS A 41 -8.34 4.65 2.89
C HIS A 41 -8.50 4.11 4.32
N ILE A 42 -8.83 2.84 4.42
CA ILE A 42 -8.79 2.06 5.67
C ILE A 42 -7.76 0.95 5.58
N SER A 43 -7.14 0.63 6.71
CA SER A 43 -6.15 -0.44 6.84
C SER A 43 -6.25 -1.07 8.22
N GLY A 44 -6.18 -2.40 8.30
CA GLY A 44 -6.26 -3.15 9.54
C GLY A 44 -4.89 -3.37 10.19
N HIS A 45 -4.79 -3.12 11.49
CA HIS A 45 -3.62 -3.47 12.27
C HIS A 45 -3.53 -5.00 12.48
N MET A 46 -2.32 -5.56 12.34
CA MET A 46 -2.04 -6.99 12.55
C MET A 46 -2.99 -7.93 11.78
N MET A 47 -3.37 -7.54 10.57
CA MET A 47 -4.26 -8.31 9.70
C MET A 47 -5.68 -8.53 10.28
N SER A 48 -6.12 -7.70 11.23
CA SER A 48 -7.42 -7.83 11.88
C SER A 48 -8.61 -7.78 10.92
N THR A 49 -8.43 -7.14 9.78
CA THR A 49 -9.44 -7.00 8.72
C THR A 49 -9.61 -8.25 7.84
N GLY A 50 -8.64 -9.17 7.88
CA GLY A 50 -8.62 -10.37 7.02
C GLY A 50 -8.53 -11.69 7.79
N TYR A 51 -8.72 -11.71 9.10
CA TYR A 51 -8.52 -12.93 9.88
C TYR A 51 -9.61 -13.99 9.66
N SER A 52 -10.77 -13.63 9.13
CA SER A 52 -11.78 -14.57 8.67
C SER A 52 -12.47 -14.07 7.40
N PRO A 53 -13.04 -14.97 6.58
CA PRO A 53 -13.82 -14.57 5.39
C PRO A 53 -14.99 -13.64 5.73
N GLU A 54 -15.62 -13.83 6.89
CA GLU A 54 -16.75 -13.05 7.35
C GLU A 54 -16.34 -11.61 7.70
N VAL A 55 -15.21 -11.44 8.40
CA VAL A 55 -14.67 -10.11 8.71
C VAL A 55 -14.16 -9.42 7.46
N ASN A 56 -13.51 -10.14 6.56
CA ASN A 56 -13.11 -9.56 5.27
C ASN A 56 -14.33 -9.05 4.49
N ALA A 57 -15.41 -9.84 4.39
CA ALA A 57 -16.64 -9.41 3.74
C ALA A 57 -17.25 -8.16 4.40
N LEU A 58 -17.20 -8.08 5.73
CA LEU A 58 -17.62 -6.89 6.49
C LEU A 58 -16.76 -5.67 6.12
N VAL A 59 -15.44 -5.81 6.10
CA VAL A 59 -14.53 -4.71 5.72
C VAL A 59 -14.80 -4.22 4.30
N GLN A 60 -15.03 -5.13 3.35
CA GLN A 60 -15.40 -4.77 1.98
C GLN A 60 -16.75 -4.03 1.90
N LYS A 61 -17.72 -4.43 2.73
CA LYS A 61 -19.00 -3.72 2.87
C LYS A 61 -18.77 -2.29 3.37
N LEU A 62 -18.03 -2.12 4.47
CA LEU A 62 -17.75 -0.82 5.08
C LEU A 62 -16.91 0.07 4.16
N SER A 63 -15.91 -0.48 3.48
CA SER A 63 -15.12 0.21 2.46
C SER A 63 -16.00 0.86 1.39
N LYS A 64 -16.97 0.13 0.87
CA LYS A 64 -17.93 0.66 -0.12
C LYS A 64 -18.88 1.69 0.48
N GLU A 65 -19.40 1.43 1.67
CA GLU A 65 -20.35 2.29 2.35
C GLU A 65 -19.77 3.67 2.70
N TYR A 66 -18.53 3.71 3.20
CA TYR A 66 -17.83 4.95 3.53
C TYR A 66 -17.03 5.52 2.38
N ASN A 67 -17.01 4.87 1.22
CA ASN A 67 -16.19 5.25 0.06
C ASN A 67 -14.69 5.40 0.40
N LEU A 68 -14.19 4.50 1.24
CA LEU A 68 -12.80 4.43 1.67
C LEU A 68 -12.23 3.07 1.26
N PRO A 69 -11.38 2.99 0.22
CA PRO A 69 -10.81 1.72 -0.19
C PRO A 69 -10.03 1.06 0.95
N SER A 70 -10.17 -0.26 1.08
CA SER A 70 -9.33 -1.06 1.96
C SER A 70 -8.00 -1.32 1.26
N VAL A 71 -6.90 -1.11 1.98
CA VAL A 71 -5.54 -1.33 1.49
C VAL A 71 -4.80 -2.35 2.34
N ASP A 72 -5.55 -3.27 2.90
CA ASP A 72 -4.98 -4.37 3.64
C ASP A 72 -4.13 -5.26 2.75
N ARG A 73 -3.14 -5.87 3.36
CA ARG A 73 -2.10 -6.66 2.72
C ARG A 73 -2.61 -7.68 1.70
N PHE A 74 -3.77 -8.28 1.94
CA PHE A 74 -4.33 -9.29 1.05
C PHE A 74 -5.06 -8.69 -0.15
N ASP A 75 -5.92 -7.72 0.07
CA ASP A 75 -6.73 -7.12 -0.99
C ASP A 75 -5.90 -6.19 -1.88
N ALA A 76 -4.92 -5.49 -1.30
CA ALA A 76 -4.10 -4.55 -2.04
C ALA A 76 -3.10 -5.23 -2.98
N PHE A 77 -2.61 -6.43 -2.65
CA PHE A 77 -1.73 -7.20 -3.55
C PHE A 77 -2.42 -7.59 -4.86
N GLU A 78 -3.66 -8.04 -4.77
CA GLU A 78 -4.42 -8.45 -5.94
C GLU A 78 -4.99 -7.26 -6.72
N GLN A 79 -5.49 -6.25 -6.00
CA GLN A 79 -6.20 -5.13 -6.61
C GLN A 79 -5.28 -4.07 -7.21
N TYR A 80 -4.13 -3.79 -6.59
CA TYR A 80 -3.25 -2.68 -6.98
C TYR A 80 -1.92 -3.12 -7.57
N ASP A 81 -1.70 -4.42 -7.76
CA ASP A 81 -0.50 -4.99 -8.39
C ASP A 81 0.79 -4.45 -7.75
N PHE A 82 0.96 -4.67 -6.45
CA PHE A 82 2.20 -4.36 -5.76
C PHE A 82 2.76 -5.55 -4.97
N GLU A 83 4.05 -5.56 -4.79
CA GLU A 83 4.80 -6.56 -4.04
C GLU A 83 5.23 -5.99 -2.67
N TYR A 84 5.13 -6.83 -1.63
CA TYR A 84 5.66 -6.48 -0.31
C TYR A 84 7.17 -6.71 -0.29
N VAL A 85 7.91 -5.70 0.17
CA VAL A 85 9.36 -5.79 0.36
C VAL A 85 9.75 -5.50 1.81
N GLY A 86 10.81 -6.14 2.25
CA GLY A 86 11.42 -5.94 3.57
C GLY A 86 12.91 -5.68 3.46
N TYR A 87 13.58 -5.59 4.60
CA TYR A 87 15.04 -5.46 4.65
C TYR A 87 15.73 -6.64 3.97
N ASP A 88 16.76 -6.37 3.17
CA ASP A 88 17.59 -7.40 2.55
C ASP A 88 18.87 -7.63 3.36
N GLY A 89 18.73 -8.12 4.57
CA GLY A 89 19.83 -8.44 5.48
C GLY A 89 19.47 -8.19 6.95
N PRO A 90 20.48 -8.08 7.84
CA PRO A 90 20.30 -7.77 9.25
C PRO A 90 19.59 -6.42 9.45
N LYS A 91 18.85 -6.32 10.57
CA LYS A 91 18.06 -5.11 10.89
C LYS A 91 17.97 -4.85 12.40
N ALA A 92 18.87 -5.38 13.18
CA ALA A 92 18.86 -5.22 14.63
C ALA A 92 19.31 -3.81 15.08
N THR A 93 20.22 -3.19 14.34
CA THR A 93 20.70 -1.82 14.62
C THR A 93 20.25 -0.82 13.54
N ALA A 94 20.37 0.48 13.83
CA ALA A 94 20.06 1.53 12.86
C ALA A 94 20.97 1.44 11.62
N GLU A 95 22.26 1.12 11.79
CA GLU A 95 23.22 0.94 10.72
C GLU A 95 22.89 -0.27 9.85
N GLU A 96 22.52 -1.38 10.48
CA GLU A 96 22.07 -2.58 9.77
C GLU A 96 20.80 -2.33 9.00
N LYS A 97 19.81 -1.62 9.59
CA LYS A 97 18.58 -1.23 8.90
C LYS A 97 18.90 -0.39 7.66
N LEU A 98 19.79 0.61 7.79
CA LEU A 98 20.19 1.46 6.67
C LEU A 98 20.83 0.63 5.55
N ALA A 99 21.81 -0.20 5.86
CA ALA A 99 22.52 -1.02 4.88
C ALA A 99 21.56 -2.01 4.18
N SER A 100 20.74 -2.71 4.95
CA SER A 100 19.78 -3.69 4.43
C SER A 100 18.65 -3.05 3.63
N PHE A 101 18.21 -1.85 4.00
CA PHE A 101 17.23 -1.08 3.23
C PHE A 101 17.79 -0.62 1.88
N ILE A 102 19.01 -0.06 1.86
CA ILE A 102 19.67 0.35 0.61
C ILE A 102 19.84 -0.86 -0.32
N LYS A 103 20.25 -2.00 0.24
CA LYS A 103 20.40 -3.24 -0.53
C LYS A 103 19.05 -3.76 -1.06
N MET A 104 17.97 -3.63 -0.31
CA MET A 104 16.63 -3.93 -0.79
C MET A 104 16.24 -3.04 -1.99
N LEU A 105 16.54 -1.72 -1.93
CA LEU A 105 16.27 -0.81 -3.03
C LEU A 105 17.00 -1.20 -4.33
N ASP A 106 18.16 -1.87 -4.26
CA ASP A 106 18.91 -2.35 -5.42
C ASP A 106 18.24 -3.53 -6.14
N LYS A 107 17.28 -4.19 -5.49
CA LYS A 107 16.55 -5.33 -6.04
C LYS A 107 15.21 -4.96 -6.67
N LEU A 108 14.80 -3.70 -6.53
CA LEU A 108 13.54 -3.25 -7.11
C LEU A 108 13.63 -3.18 -8.64
N GLU A 109 12.61 -3.68 -9.30
CA GLU A 109 12.53 -3.74 -10.76
C GLU A 109 11.73 -2.55 -11.30
N GLU A 110 12.15 -2.04 -12.46
CA GLU A 110 11.45 -0.94 -13.15
C GLU A 110 10.05 -1.38 -13.59
N GLY A 111 9.09 -0.47 -13.45
CA GLY A 111 7.69 -0.70 -13.81
C GLY A 111 6.86 -1.46 -12.79
N LYS A 112 7.47 -2.01 -11.74
CA LYS A 112 6.75 -2.65 -10.64
C LYS A 112 6.41 -1.68 -9.52
N ARG A 113 5.47 -2.07 -8.68
CA ARG A 113 5.04 -1.34 -7.49
C ARG A 113 5.39 -2.15 -6.25
N TYR A 114 5.88 -1.44 -5.23
CA TYR A 114 6.33 -2.05 -3.99
C TYR A 114 5.77 -1.33 -2.79
N ILE A 115 5.52 -2.08 -1.72
CA ILE A 115 5.19 -1.53 -0.42
C ILE A 115 6.22 -2.00 0.61
N PHE A 116 6.75 -1.06 1.36
CA PHE A 116 7.57 -1.29 2.54
C PHE A 116 6.81 -0.80 3.77
N VAL A 117 6.69 -1.64 4.78
CA VAL A 117 5.98 -1.31 6.03
C VAL A 117 6.92 -1.52 7.21
N ASP A 118 7.02 -0.51 8.05
CA ASP A 118 7.72 -0.58 9.32
C ASP A 118 7.09 0.40 10.34
N HIS A 119 7.56 0.39 11.57
CA HIS A 119 6.96 1.06 12.70
C HIS A 119 7.92 2.11 13.32
N PRO A 120 7.97 3.34 12.80
CA PRO A 120 8.82 4.38 13.37
C PRO A 120 8.26 4.89 14.70
N ALA A 121 9.13 5.11 15.69
CA ALA A 121 8.84 5.86 16.90
C ALA A 121 10.13 6.48 17.45
N TYR A 122 9.99 7.47 18.33
CA TYR A 122 11.12 7.98 19.12
C TYR A 122 11.33 7.09 20.34
N ASN A 123 12.61 6.89 20.73
CA ASN A 123 12.97 6.20 21.97
C ASN A 123 12.85 7.16 23.16
N ASP A 124 11.63 7.55 23.46
CA ASP A 124 11.32 8.40 24.62
C ASP A 124 10.76 7.58 25.80
N SER A 125 10.48 8.25 26.91
CA SER A 125 10.02 7.60 28.13
C SER A 125 8.68 6.89 27.97
N GLU A 126 7.79 7.36 27.08
CA GLU A 126 6.52 6.72 26.79
C GLU A 126 6.76 5.42 25.99
N MET A 127 7.53 5.50 24.92
CA MET A 127 7.81 4.34 24.07
C MET A 127 8.59 3.24 24.79
N GLN A 128 9.45 3.58 25.74
CA GLN A 128 10.20 2.64 26.58
C GLN A 128 9.31 1.78 27.50
N THR A 129 8.05 2.17 27.69
CA THR A 129 7.08 1.34 28.42
C THR A 129 6.40 0.29 27.54
N VAL A 130 6.57 0.37 26.21
CA VAL A 130 5.96 -0.52 25.22
C VAL A 130 6.91 -1.68 24.96
N MET A 131 6.55 -2.86 25.46
CA MET A 131 7.33 -4.08 25.21
C MET A 131 6.45 -5.33 25.44
N HIS A 132 6.97 -6.47 25.02
CA HIS A 132 6.44 -7.78 25.39
C HIS A 132 7.59 -8.79 25.51
N VAL A 133 7.32 -9.93 26.12
CA VAL A 133 8.32 -11.00 26.26
C VAL A 133 8.87 -11.42 24.90
N GLY A 134 10.18 -11.35 24.74
CA GLY A 134 10.90 -11.64 23.50
C GLY A 134 11.00 -10.46 22.52
N TYR A 135 10.52 -9.28 22.90
CA TYR A 135 10.71 -8.02 22.17
C TYR A 135 10.74 -6.85 23.18
N GLU A 136 11.78 -6.84 23.98
CA GLU A 136 11.98 -5.84 25.05
C GLU A 136 12.56 -4.53 24.51
N ASP A 137 13.27 -4.59 23.37
CA ASP A 137 13.96 -3.45 22.76
C ASP A 137 13.09 -2.67 21.75
N VAL A 138 11.77 -2.72 21.89
CA VAL A 138 10.81 -2.09 20.96
C VAL A 138 11.14 -0.61 20.69
N ALA A 139 11.44 0.15 21.75
CA ALA A 139 11.72 1.59 21.63
C ALA A 139 13.01 1.86 20.83
N VAL A 140 14.05 1.07 21.05
CA VAL A 140 15.33 1.16 20.33
C VAL A 140 15.16 0.76 18.88
N ASP A 141 14.48 -0.36 18.62
CA ASP A 141 14.21 -0.86 17.28
C ASP A 141 13.44 0.17 16.44
N ARG A 142 12.38 0.75 16.98
CA ARG A 142 11.55 1.77 16.32
C ARG A 142 12.26 3.11 16.13
N GLN A 143 13.14 3.49 17.06
CA GLN A 143 14.04 4.63 16.85
C GLN A 143 14.94 4.41 15.64
N GLY A 144 15.50 3.19 15.47
CA GLY A 144 16.29 2.82 14.31
C GLY A 144 15.52 2.95 12.99
N VAL A 145 14.22 2.66 12.98
CA VAL A 145 13.34 2.91 11.82
C VAL A 145 13.16 4.41 11.57
N THR A 146 12.97 5.19 12.65
CA THR A 146 12.86 6.65 12.54
C THR A 146 14.13 7.26 11.95
N ASP A 147 15.29 6.81 12.40
CA ASP A 147 16.59 7.28 11.92
C ASP A 147 16.80 6.90 10.45
N LEU A 148 16.46 5.67 10.06
CA LEU A 148 16.45 5.22 8.67
C LEU A 148 15.61 6.13 7.78
N LEU A 149 14.35 6.38 8.12
CA LEU A 149 13.44 7.18 7.28
C LEU A 149 13.83 8.66 7.19
N LYS A 150 14.54 9.18 8.19
CA LYS A 150 15.08 10.55 8.20
C LYS A 150 16.44 10.66 7.53
N ASN A 151 17.12 9.54 7.27
CA ASN A 151 18.50 9.53 6.77
C ASN A 151 18.58 10.14 5.35
N PRO A 152 19.45 11.13 5.12
CA PRO A 152 19.62 11.75 3.80
C PRO A 152 20.15 10.78 2.74
N GLU A 153 20.88 9.73 3.14
CA GLU A 153 21.38 8.69 2.23
C GLU A 153 20.23 7.88 1.62
N VAL A 154 19.19 7.59 2.38
CA VAL A 154 17.97 6.92 1.88
C VAL A 154 17.32 7.77 0.79
N LYS A 155 17.12 9.06 1.05
CA LYS A 155 16.55 9.99 0.06
C LYS A 155 17.41 10.09 -1.21
N LYS A 156 18.72 10.11 -1.05
CA LYS A 156 19.68 10.10 -2.15
C LYS A 156 19.60 8.81 -2.98
N ALA A 157 19.51 7.66 -2.28
CA ALA A 157 19.41 6.35 -2.91
C ALA A 157 18.12 6.19 -3.73
N ILE A 158 16.98 6.62 -3.17
CA ILE A 158 15.68 6.62 -3.84
C ILE A 158 15.74 7.47 -5.12
N ARG A 159 16.25 8.72 -5.02
CA ARG A 159 16.38 9.61 -6.19
C ARG A 159 17.33 9.06 -7.24
N LYS A 160 18.48 8.51 -6.83
CA LYS A 160 19.49 7.97 -7.75
C LYS A 160 18.93 6.81 -8.59
N ARG A 161 18.00 6.04 -8.04
CA ARG A 161 17.37 4.90 -8.71
C ARG A 161 16.09 5.26 -9.47
N GLY A 162 15.72 6.53 -9.50
CA GLY A 162 14.48 6.97 -10.17
C GLY A 162 13.21 6.46 -9.53
N ILE A 163 13.26 6.01 -8.25
CA ILE A 163 12.09 5.49 -7.54
C ILE A 163 11.13 6.63 -7.25
N LYS A 164 9.88 6.49 -7.70
CA LYS A 164 8.79 7.40 -7.40
C LYS A 164 8.09 6.95 -6.12
N LEU A 165 8.11 7.78 -5.09
CA LEU A 165 7.27 7.56 -3.91
C LEU A 165 5.85 7.99 -4.22
N ILE A 166 4.88 7.13 -3.91
CA ILE A 166 3.45 7.39 -4.06
C ILE A 166 2.76 7.18 -2.72
N ASP A 167 1.70 7.92 -2.48
CA ASP A 167 0.80 7.68 -1.35
C ASP A 167 -0.31 6.69 -1.74
N ILE A 168 -1.02 6.20 -0.73
CA ILE A 168 -2.14 5.27 -0.93
C ILE A 168 -3.26 5.92 -1.76
N ASN A 169 -3.51 7.21 -1.61
CA ASN A 169 -4.53 7.91 -2.39
C ASN A 169 -4.18 7.92 -3.89
N THR A 170 -2.92 8.14 -4.22
CA THR A 170 -2.42 8.02 -5.60
C THR A 170 -2.57 6.58 -6.11
N LEU A 171 -2.24 5.59 -5.28
CA LEU A 171 -2.38 4.18 -5.61
C LEU A 171 -3.84 3.80 -5.89
N THR A 172 -4.75 4.15 -5.00
CA THR A 172 -6.18 3.76 -5.09
C THR A 172 -6.94 4.50 -6.20
N LYS A 173 -6.48 5.67 -6.60
CA LYS A 173 -7.02 6.41 -7.75
C LYS A 173 -6.44 5.94 -9.09
N SER A 174 -5.34 5.21 -9.09
CA SER A 174 -4.82 4.61 -10.33
C SER A 174 -5.71 3.43 -10.71
N LEU A 175 -6.26 3.49 -11.93
CA LEU A 175 -7.02 2.36 -12.46
C LEU A 175 -6.11 1.12 -12.55
N PRO A 176 -6.57 -0.06 -12.11
CA PRO A 176 -5.80 -1.29 -12.24
C PRO A 176 -5.47 -1.56 -13.71
N ARG A 177 -4.30 -2.15 -13.95
CA ARG A 177 -3.85 -2.46 -15.31
C ARG A 177 -4.06 -3.93 -15.60
N GLY A 178 -4.51 -4.23 -16.82
CA GLY A 178 -4.68 -5.56 -17.34
C GLY A 178 -3.96 -5.73 -18.68
N GLU A 179 -3.91 -6.95 -19.19
CA GLU A 179 -3.32 -7.23 -20.49
C GLU A 179 -4.32 -7.10 -21.64
N ALA A 180 -3.94 -6.34 -22.67
CA ALA A 180 -4.67 -6.35 -23.93
C ALA A 180 -4.35 -7.61 -24.72
N SER A 181 -5.38 -8.25 -25.29
CA SER A 181 -5.15 -9.31 -26.28
C SER A 181 -4.40 -8.76 -27.51
N ALA A 182 -3.64 -9.61 -28.20
CA ALA A 182 -2.92 -9.22 -29.42
C ALA A 182 -3.86 -8.58 -30.47
N LYS A 183 -5.09 -9.08 -30.57
CA LYS A 183 -6.12 -8.52 -31.46
C LYS A 183 -6.49 -7.09 -31.05
N MET A 184 -6.62 -6.82 -29.75
CA MET A 184 -6.97 -5.50 -29.23
C MET A 184 -5.82 -4.50 -29.39
N ARG A 185 -4.58 -4.90 -29.10
CA ARG A 185 -3.38 -4.07 -29.35
C ARG A 185 -3.30 -3.66 -30.82
N LYS A 186 -3.43 -4.62 -31.74
CA LYS A 186 -3.41 -4.37 -33.19
C LYS A 186 -4.53 -3.42 -33.64
N ALA A 187 -5.73 -3.54 -33.06
CA ALA A 187 -6.85 -2.65 -33.37
C ALA A 187 -6.59 -1.21 -32.88
N ALA A 188 -6.05 -1.05 -31.66
CA ALA A 188 -5.67 0.25 -31.11
C ALA A 188 -4.58 0.93 -31.93
N GLU A 189 -3.55 0.18 -32.32
CA GLU A 189 -2.46 0.71 -33.17
C GLU A 189 -2.97 1.13 -34.57
N LYS A 190 -3.85 0.32 -35.16
CA LYS A 190 -4.50 0.66 -36.45
C LYS A 190 -5.34 1.94 -36.35
N TYR A 191 -6.08 2.11 -35.26
CA TYR A 191 -6.85 3.32 -34.99
C TYR A 191 -5.92 4.56 -34.86
N LEU A 192 -4.85 4.44 -34.08
CA LEU A 192 -3.86 5.50 -33.92
C LEU A 192 -3.23 5.95 -35.25
N ALA A 193 -2.85 4.99 -36.08
CA ALA A 193 -2.31 5.27 -37.41
C ALA A 193 -3.35 5.97 -38.33
N ALA A 194 -4.62 5.64 -38.20
CA ALA A 194 -5.69 6.29 -38.96
C ALA A 194 -5.93 7.74 -38.48
N VAL A 195 -5.89 7.97 -37.18
CA VAL A 195 -6.01 9.32 -36.57
C VAL A 195 -4.85 10.22 -37.01
N GLU A 196 -3.61 9.72 -36.96
CA GLU A 196 -2.43 10.42 -37.43
C GLU A 196 -2.52 10.76 -38.92
N LYS A 197 -2.91 9.80 -39.75
CA LYS A 197 -3.11 10.00 -41.20
C LYS A 197 -4.19 11.04 -41.50
N ALA A 198 -5.21 11.13 -40.68
CA ALA A 198 -6.29 12.12 -40.80
C ALA A 198 -5.89 13.52 -40.29
N GLY A 199 -4.66 13.71 -39.81
CA GLY A 199 -4.16 14.97 -39.29
C GLY A 199 -4.86 15.43 -37.99
N GLN A 200 -5.50 14.49 -37.28
CA GLN A 200 -6.16 14.80 -36.01
C GLN A 200 -5.16 14.83 -34.87
N ASP A 201 -5.30 15.82 -34.00
CA ASP A 201 -4.45 15.97 -32.82
C ASP A 201 -5.01 15.14 -31.65
N LEU A 202 -4.42 13.98 -31.44
CA LEU A 202 -4.78 13.09 -30.33
C LEU A 202 -3.65 13.08 -29.29
N HIS A 203 -3.92 13.54 -28.09
CA HIS A 203 -2.92 13.64 -27.01
C HIS A 203 -2.66 12.31 -26.31
N SER A 204 -3.70 11.55 -26.08
CA SER A 204 -3.61 10.23 -25.47
C SER A 204 -4.80 9.35 -25.83
N ILE A 205 -4.63 8.06 -25.72
CA ILE A 205 -5.70 7.07 -25.77
C ILE A 205 -5.56 6.12 -24.58
N MET A 206 -6.67 5.84 -23.91
CA MET A 206 -6.78 4.86 -22.86
C MET A 206 -7.95 3.92 -23.16
N ILE A 207 -7.75 2.61 -23.10
CA ILE A 207 -8.79 1.62 -23.29
C ILE A 207 -8.97 0.87 -21.96
N LEU A 208 -10.21 0.93 -21.43
CA LEU A 208 -10.62 0.21 -20.23
C LEU A 208 -11.47 -1.00 -20.63
N LYS A 209 -11.22 -2.11 -19.96
CA LYS A 209 -12.05 -3.31 -20.03
C LYS A 209 -12.18 -3.91 -18.63
N ASP A 210 -13.40 -4.16 -18.20
CA ASP A 210 -13.73 -4.76 -16.90
C ASP A 210 -13.03 -4.01 -15.72
N GLY A 211 -12.99 -2.66 -15.80
CA GLY A 211 -12.36 -1.80 -14.80
C GLY A 211 -10.83 -1.69 -14.88
N HIS A 212 -10.18 -2.39 -15.80
CA HIS A 212 -8.73 -2.38 -15.98
C HIS A 212 -8.31 -1.57 -17.21
N VAL A 213 -7.24 -0.81 -17.10
CA VAL A 213 -6.57 -0.19 -18.25
C VAL A 213 -5.78 -1.27 -18.98
N ILE A 214 -6.29 -1.69 -20.15
CA ILE A 214 -5.67 -2.73 -20.96
C ILE A 214 -4.78 -2.20 -22.09
N PHE A 215 -4.90 -0.91 -22.41
CA PHE A 215 -4.04 -0.23 -23.37
C PHE A 215 -4.00 1.25 -23.03
N GLU A 216 -2.82 1.84 -23.03
CA GLU A 216 -2.60 3.29 -22.90
C GLU A 216 -1.45 3.71 -23.78
N LYS A 217 -1.63 4.80 -24.53
CA LYS A 217 -0.56 5.44 -25.30
C LYS A 217 -0.72 6.96 -25.22
N ARG A 218 0.34 7.65 -24.85
CA ARG A 218 0.46 9.10 -24.88
C ARG A 218 1.29 9.49 -26.08
N MET A 219 0.84 10.48 -26.84
CA MET A 219 1.45 10.87 -28.10
C MET A 219 2.16 12.22 -28.05
N ARG A 220 1.94 12.99 -27.00
CA ARG A 220 2.69 14.21 -26.67
C ARG A 220 3.07 14.20 -25.19
N GLU A 221 4.09 15.00 -24.83
CA GLU A 221 4.56 15.18 -23.46
C GLU A 221 3.49 15.82 -22.57
N GLY A 222 2.42 15.08 -22.30
CA GLY A 222 1.47 15.38 -21.23
C GLY A 222 2.02 14.78 -19.95
N LYS A 223 2.19 15.60 -18.90
CA LYS A 223 2.42 15.08 -17.56
C LYS A 223 1.29 14.12 -17.19
N ALA A 224 1.59 13.09 -16.40
CA ALA A 224 0.64 12.07 -15.98
C ALA A 224 -0.65 12.60 -15.28
N ASP A 225 -0.68 13.87 -14.95
CA ASP A 225 -1.67 14.56 -14.12
C ASP A 225 -2.41 15.72 -14.84
N THR A 226 -2.37 15.78 -16.17
CA THR A 226 -3.25 16.71 -16.91
C THR A 226 -4.55 16.00 -17.27
N PRO A 227 -5.73 16.54 -16.88
CA PRO A 227 -7.03 15.98 -17.21
C PRO A 227 -7.27 15.88 -18.72
#